data_70e631e365a5b1fb7b959c130e01e45a
#
_entry.id   70e631e365a5b1fb7b959c130e01e45a
#
_cell.length_a   1.000
_cell.length_b   1.000
_cell.length_c   1.000
_cell.angle_alpha   90.00
_cell.angle_beta   90.00
_cell.angle_gamma   90.00
#
_symmetry.space_group_name_H-M   'P 1'
#
loop_
_entity.id
_entity.type
_entity.pdbx_description
1 polymer ?
#
loop_
_entity_poly.entity_id
_entity_poly.type
_entity_poly.pdbx_seq_one_letter_code
_entity_poly.pdbx_strand_id
1 'polypeptide(L)'
;MRYKPIPLDYCIIRGTCVDELGNLTTDEEAMQLEVISAVLACKKFGGKVIAQAKYKVRAGTLHCKRVTVPGVFIDAVVICPNPDEDHRQTHSFAFNPAYCGDIKTPMDSSDVLPMTMRKAIGRRALMEVKENDILNVGTGIPNDVIGPIIAEEGMSQDVTITVESGIYGGVPMGGIDFGIAKNNYALLRHDDQFDFYNGAGVDVTFMGAGEIDRVGSVNATLLGPRPTGAGGFIDITANAKHIVFCMAFTGKGLICSYEGNKLNILKEGTLIKFVNKLQQVSYNGDIGRAKAQRVTYVTERAVFELQRDGLVLTEIAPGIDLQTQILDLMEFKPMISPALKTMDAFLFREGTPIGIRDYVLNKGK
;
A
#
# COMPACT_ATOMS: atom_id res chain seq x y z
N MET A 1 -8.67 -12.16 -19.60
CA MET A 1 -7.48 -13.05 -19.72
C MET A 1 -7.85 -14.42 -19.16
N ARG A 2 -7.34 -15.52 -19.73
CA ARG A 2 -7.55 -16.88 -19.20
C ARG A 2 -6.21 -17.50 -18.84
N TYR A 3 -6.01 -17.81 -17.57
CA TYR A 3 -4.82 -18.52 -17.11
C TYR A 3 -5.01 -20.04 -17.29
N LYS A 4 -3.92 -20.71 -17.65
CA LYS A 4 -3.90 -22.19 -17.67
C LYS A 4 -3.98 -22.69 -16.23
N PRO A 5 -4.88 -23.62 -15.89
CA PRO A 5 -4.93 -24.17 -14.54
C PRO A 5 -3.63 -24.91 -14.18
N ILE A 6 -3.19 -24.74 -12.94
CA ILE A 6 -2.03 -25.45 -12.38
C ILE A 6 -2.56 -26.53 -11.46
N PRO A 7 -2.25 -27.83 -11.67
CA PRO A 7 -2.59 -28.89 -10.76
C PRO A 7 -1.93 -28.66 -9.39
N LEU A 8 -2.68 -28.86 -8.31
CA LEU A 8 -2.22 -28.72 -6.93
C LEU A 8 -2.39 -30.07 -6.21
N ASP A 9 -1.29 -30.63 -5.70
CA ASP A 9 -1.28 -31.88 -4.95
C ASP A 9 -1.60 -31.64 -3.47
N TYR A 10 -1.12 -30.51 -2.93
CA TYR A 10 -1.32 -30.11 -1.53
C TYR A 10 -1.70 -28.65 -1.41
N CYS A 11 -2.57 -28.36 -0.44
CA CYS A 11 -2.86 -27.00 0.04
C CYS A 11 -2.69 -27.00 1.56
N ILE A 12 -1.81 -26.13 2.05
CA ILE A 12 -1.59 -25.93 3.49
C ILE A 12 -2.20 -24.59 3.86
N ILE A 13 -3.13 -24.63 4.81
CA ILE A 13 -3.85 -23.43 5.29
C ILE A 13 -3.71 -23.32 6.81
N ARG A 14 -4.00 -22.14 7.32
CA ARG A 14 -4.11 -21.92 8.76
C ARG A 14 -5.42 -21.22 9.12
N GLY A 15 -5.81 -21.35 10.37
CA GLY A 15 -6.98 -20.68 10.93
C GLY A 15 -6.99 -20.72 12.45
N THR A 16 -8.01 -20.15 13.05
CA THR A 16 -8.11 -19.96 14.50
C THR A 16 -8.65 -21.20 15.20
N CYS A 17 -9.90 -21.54 14.95
CA CYS A 17 -10.56 -22.68 15.58
C CYS A 17 -10.92 -23.75 14.55
N VAL A 18 -10.80 -25.03 14.96
CA VAL A 18 -11.33 -26.16 14.21
C VAL A 18 -12.25 -26.99 15.11
N ASP A 19 -13.42 -27.40 14.62
CA ASP A 19 -14.28 -28.33 15.33
C ASP A 19 -13.96 -29.79 15.02
N GLU A 20 -14.62 -30.72 15.70
CA GLU A 20 -14.43 -32.16 15.52
C GLU A 20 -14.86 -32.67 14.14
N LEU A 21 -15.61 -31.88 13.37
CA LEU A 21 -16.00 -32.17 11.98
C LEU A 21 -15.01 -31.58 10.97
N GLY A 22 -13.97 -30.87 11.45
CA GLY A 22 -12.96 -30.23 10.61
C GLY A 22 -13.35 -28.84 10.10
N ASN A 23 -14.47 -28.25 10.54
CA ASN A 23 -14.85 -26.90 10.15
C ASN A 23 -13.87 -25.88 10.75
N LEU A 24 -13.24 -25.06 9.90
CA LEU A 24 -12.19 -24.12 10.28
C LEU A 24 -12.69 -22.68 10.23
N THR A 25 -12.35 -21.89 11.26
CA THR A 25 -12.55 -20.42 11.30
C THR A 25 -11.24 -19.69 11.17
N THR A 26 -11.31 -18.38 10.84
CA THR A 26 -10.16 -17.47 10.72
C THR A 26 -10.34 -16.20 11.58
N ASP A 27 -11.05 -16.34 12.68
CA ASP A 27 -11.51 -15.18 13.49
C ASP A 27 -10.38 -14.32 14.04
N GLU A 28 -9.26 -14.93 14.47
CA GLU A 28 -8.10 -14.21 15.01
C GLU A 28 -7.04 -13.89 13.96
N GLU A 29 -7.25 -14.32 12.72
CA GLU A 29 -6.34 -13.97 11.63
C GLU A 29 -6.48 -12.47 11.30
N ALA A 30 -5.36 -11.80 11.10
CA ALA A 30 -5.37 -10.38 10.72
C ALA A 30 -5.88 -10.14 9.29
N MET A 31 -5.95 -11.19 8.49
CA MET A 31 -6.39 -11.21 7.09
C MET A 31 -7.07 -12.55 6.78
N GLN A 32 -8.12 -12.52 5.96
CA GLN A 32 -8.74 -13.76 5.49
C GLN A 32 -8.01 -14.38 4.30
N LEU A 33 -7.39 -13.56 3.48
CA LEU A 33 -6.73 -13.92 2.22
C LEU A 33 -7.66 -14.73 1.28
N GLU A 34 -7.08 -15.52 0.38
CA GLU A 34 -7.78 -16.38 -0.58
C GLU A 34 -7.89 -17.86 -0.10
N VAL A 35 -7.93 -18.10 1.21
CA VAL A 35 -7.86 -19.45 1.81
C VAL A 35 -8.85 -20.40 1.19
N ILE A 36 -10.14 -20.04 1.09
CA ILE A 36 -11.16 -20.95 0.53
C ILE A 36 -10.93 -21.19 -0.98
N SER A 37 -10.51 -20.19 -1.73
CA SER A 37 -10.25 -20.31 -3.17
C SER A 37 -9.07 -21.26 -3.45
N ALA A 38 -8.00 -21.19 -2.65
CA ALA A 38 -6.87 -22.10 -2.72
C ALA A 38 -7.28 -23.55 -2.40
N VAL A 39 -8.10 -23.76 -1.35
CA VAL A 39 -8.67 -25.06 -0.97
C VAL A 39 -9.48 -25.66 -2.11
N LEU A 40 -10.42 -24.89 -2.68
CA LEU A 40 -11.28 -25.38 -3.77
C LEU A 40 -10.47 -25.70 -5.03
N ALA A 41 -9.44 -24.90 -5.34
CA ALA A 41 -8.53 -25.18 -6.45
C ALA A 41 -7.78 -26.51 -6.24
N CYS A 42 -7.27 -26.76 -5.04
CA CYS A 42 -6.59 -28.00 -4.69
C CYS A 42 -7.54 -29.22 -4.79
N LYS A 43 -8.75 -29.11 -4.23
CA LYS A 43 -9.76 -30.20 -4.29
C LYS A 43 -10.20 -30.51 -5.71
N LYS A 44 -10.26 -29.54 -6.60
CA LYS A 44 -10.58 -29.75 -8.02
C LYS A 44 -9.62 -30.76 -8.67
N PHE A 45 -8.37 -30.79 -8.28
CA PHE A 45 -7.35 -31.69 -8.82
C PHE A 45 -7.16 -32.98 -7.98
N GLY A 46 -8.00 -33.20 -6.96
CA GLY A 46 -7.91 -34.38 -6.08
C GLY A 46 -6.80 -34.26 -5.03
N GLY A 47 -6.24 -33.06 -4.87
CA GLY A 47 -5.20 -32.77 -3.89
C GLY A 47 -5.68 -32.83 -2.44
N LYS A 48 -4.73 -32.80 -1.51
CA LYS A 48 -4.93 -32.89 -0.07
C LYS A 48 -4.83 -31.52 0.60
N VAL A 49 -5.76 -31.25 1.52
CA VAL A 49 -5.79 -30.01 2.30
C VAL A 49 -5.40 -30.28 3.74
N ILE A 50 -4.37 -29.62 4.22
CA ILE A 50 -3.86 -29.69 5.59
C ILE A 50 -4.10 -28.35 6.27
N ALA A 51 -4.82 -28.33 7.38
CA ALA A 51 -5.10 -27.11 8.15
C ALA A 51 -4.32 -27.10 9.47
N GLN A 52 -3.61 -26.02 9.75
CA GLN A 52 -3.12 -25.71 11.09
C GLN A 52 -4.14 -24.84 11.81
N ALA A 53 -4.49 -25.18 13.05
CA ALA A 53 -5.39 -24.38 13.88
C ALA A 53 -4.79 -24.15 15.28
N LYS A 54 -5.15 -23.02 15.89
CA LYS A 54 -4.77 -22.73 17.29
C LYS A 54 -5.52 -23.61 18.27
N TYR A 55 -6.84 -23.73 18.07
CA TYR A 55 -7.74 -24.33 19.05
C TYR A 55 -8.63 -25.40 18.41
N LYS A 56 -8.89 -26.47 19.17
CA LYS A 56 -9.92 -27.45 18.84
C LYS A 56 -11.15 -27.25 19.74
N VAL A 57 -12.33 -27.25 19.13
CA VAL A 57 -13.61 -27.11 19.81
C VAL A 57 -14.55 -28.27 19.48
N ARG A 58 -15.65 -28.44 20.24
CA ARG A 58 -16.64 -29.49 19.98
C ARG A 58 -17.43 -29.20 18.71
N ALA A 59 -17.84 -30.26 18.03
CA ALA A 59 -18.74 -30.20 16.89
C ALA A 59 -20.02 -29.41 17.23
N GLY A 60 -20.47 -28.56 16.31
CA GLY A 60 -21.68 -27.75 16.44
C GLY A 60 -21.56 -26.51 17.33
N THR A 61 -20.36 -26.17 17.86
CA THR A 61 -20.16 -24.94 18.64
C THR A 61 -19.79 -23.73 17.78
N LEU A 62 -19.29 -23.94 16.55
CA LEU A 62 -18.96 -22.86 15.64
C LEU A 62 -20.21 -22.31 14.96
N HIS A 63 -20.35 -21.00 14.94
CA HIS A 63 -21.42 -20.34 14.19
C HIS A 63 -21.17 -20.50 12.68
N CYS A 64 -22.18 -20.94 11.92
CA CYS A 64 -22.03 -21.29 10.50
C CYS A 64 -21.46 -20.15 9.62
N LYS A 65 -21.74 -18.88 9.95
CA LYS A 65 -21.20 -17.70 9.22
C LYS A 65 -19.72 -17.43 9.54
N ARG A 66 -19.16 -18.00 10.60
CA ARG A 66 -17.75 -17.87 10.98
C ARG A 66 -16.89 -18.98 10.38
N VAL A 67 -17.48 -20.06 9.87
CA VAL A 67 -16.75 -21.14 9.21
C VAL A 67 -16.23 -20.64 7.86
N THR A 68 -14.93 -20.45 7.78
CA THR A 68 -14.23 -20.02 6.55
C THR A 68 -14.03 -21.19 5.60
N VAL A 69 -13.66 -22.37 6.15
CA VAL A 69 -13.47 -23.61 5.35
C VAL A 69 -14.29 -24.74 5.97
N PRO A 70 -15.32 -25.26 5.27
CA PRO A 70 -16.05 -26.44 5.69
C PRO A 70 -15.15 -27.68 5.80
N GLY A 71 -15.34 -28.46 6.85
CA GLY A 71 -14.51 -29.65 7.16
C GLY A 71 -14.47 -30.70 6.05
N VAL A 72 -15.50 -30.79 5.22
CA VAL A 72 -15.55 -31.67 4.05
C VAL A 72 -14.39 -31.44 3.06
N PHE A 73 -13.77 -30.30 3.08
CA PHE A 73 -12.63 -29.97 2.23
C PHE A 73 -11.27 -30.23 2.89
N ILE A 74 -11.22 -30.49 4.20
CA ILE A 74 -9.98 -30.65 4.97
C ILE A 74 -9.69 -32.15 5.18
N ASP A 75 -8.51 -32.59 4.74
CA ASP A 75 -8.09 -34.00 4.85
C ASP A 75 -7.35 -34.27 6.18
N ALA A 76 -6.64 -33.28 6.69
CA ALA A 76 -5.89 -33.39 7.95
C ALA A 76 -5.84 -32.07 8.70
N VAL A 77 -5.84 -32.16 10.03
CA VAL A 77 -5.75 -31.01 10.93
C VAL A 77 -4.55 -31.18 11.86
N VAL A 78 -3.76 -30.13 12.00
CA VAL A 78 -2.69 -30.01 12.98
C VAL A 78 -3.08 -28.93 13.99
N ILE A 79 -3.21 -29.34 15.27
CA ILE A 79 -3.40 -28.35 16.35
C ILE A 79 -2.04 -27.86 16.80
N CYS A 80 -1.85 -26.56 16.78
CA CYS A 80 -0.58 -25.92 17.15
C CYS A 80 -0.34 -26.07 18.67
N PRO A 81 0.74 -26.72 19.12
CA PRO A 81 1.00 -26.89 20.54
C PRO A 81 1.43 -25.60 21.23
N ASN A 82 2.12 -24.70 20.53
CA ASN A 82 2.63 -23.43 21.06
C ASN A 82 2.14 -22.26 20.16
N PRO A 83 0.85 -21.88 20.23
CA PRO A 83 0.30 -20.93 19.28
C PRO A 83 0.94 -19.53 19.33
N ASP A 84 1.46 -19.08 20.46
CA ASP A 84 2.14 -17.80 20.59
C ASP A 84 3.49 -17.74 19.86
N GLU A 85 4.11 -18.89 19.62
CA GLU A 85 5.37 -19.02 18.89
C GLU A 85 5.17 -19.47 17.46
N ASP A 86 4.39 -20.54 17.25
CA ASP A 86 4.30 -21.28 15.99
C ASP A 86 3.04 -20.93 15.17
N HIS A 87 2.11 -20.14 15.75
CA HIS A 87 0.88 -19.67 15.08
C HIS A 87 0.63 -18.18 15.37
N ARG A 88 1.68 -17.38 15.28
CA ARG A 88 1.60 -15.94 15.52
C ARG A 88 0.67 -15.28 14.51
N GLN A 89 -0.07 -14.26 14.95
CA GLN A 89 -0.98 -13.50 14.07
C GLN A 89 -0.21 -12.76 12.98
N THR A 90 0.94 -12.17 13.36
CA THR A 90 1.88 -11.51 12.44
C THR A 90 3.30 -11.85 12.84
N HIS A 91 4.27 -11.41 12.04
CA HIS A 91 5.69 -11.56 12.40
C HIS A 91 6.01 -10.87 13.75
N SER A 92 5.49 -9.67 13.98
CA SER A 92 5.80 -8.88 15.19
C SER A 92 4.92 -9.23 16.39
N PHE A 93 3.73 -9.79 16.20
CA PHE A 93 2.74 -10.01 17.25
C PHE A 93 2.27 -11.46 17.31
N ALA A 94 2.29 -12.06 18.50
CA ALA A 94 1.63 -13.34 18.73
C ALA A 94 0.13 -13.20 18.52
N PHE A 95 -0.50 -12.21 19.16
CA PHE A 95 -1.89 -11.83 18.97
C PHE A 95 -2.14 -10.38 19.40
N ASN A 96 -2.92 -9.66 18.61
CA ASN A 96 -3.46 -8.35 18.98
C ASN A 96 -4.87 -8.22 18.39
N PRO A 97 -5.90 -8.14 19.23
CA PRO A 97 -7.29 -8.12 18.79
C PRO A 97 -7.69 -6.90 17.96
N ALA A 98 -6.85 -5.85 17.94
CA ALA A 98 -7.07 -4.68 17.09
C ALA A 98 -6.81 -4.96 15.59
N TYR A 99 -6.07 -6.04 15.26
CA TYR A 99 -5.80 -6.40 13.85
C TYR A 99 -6.87 -7.32 13.25
N CYS A 100 -7.62 -8.07 14.06
CA CYS A 100 -8.74 -8.86 13.57
C CYS A 100 -10.11 -8.17 13.74
N GLY A 101 -10.12 -6.95 14.28
CA GLY A 101 -11.33 -6.15 14.41
C GLY A 101 -12.13 -6.36 15.70
N ASP A 102 -11.66 -7.23 16.61
CA ASP A 102 -12.37 -7.51 17.88
C ASP A 102 -12.45 -6.31 18.80
N ILE A 103 -11.42 -5.45 18.79
CA ILE A 103 -11.39 -4.20 19.53
C ILE A 103 -10.93 -3.03 18.68
N LYS A 104 -11.22 -1.81 19.15
CA LYS A 104 -10.62 -0.57 18.65
C LYS A 104 -9.72 0.02 19.73
N THR A 105 -8.53 0.46 19.34
CA THR A 105 -7.57 1.10 20.25
C THR A 105 -7.38 2.56 19.87
N PRO A 106 -7.31 3.49 20.84
CA PRO A 106 -6.96 4.87 20.56
C PRO A 106 -5.58 4.97 19.87
N MET A 107 -5.38 5.98 19.05
CA MET A 107 -4.03 6.41 18.70
C MET A 107 -3.35 7.02 19.93
N ASP A 108 -2.10 6.69 20.15
CA ASP A 108 -1.31 7.32 21.17
C ASP A 108 -0.21 8.20 20.56
N SER A 109 0.48 9.01 21.39
CA SER A 109 1.52 9.94 20.93
C SER A 109 2.73 9.23 20.32
N SER A 110 2.94 7.96 20.62
CA SER A 110 4.02 7.14 20.03
C SER A 110 3.76 6.76 18.59
N ASP A 111 2.51 6.87 18.13
CA ASP A 111 2.10 6.59 16.75
C ASP A 111 2.37 7.77 15.79
N VAL A 112 2.77 8.94 16.33
CA VAL A 112 3.08 10.14 15.53
C VAL A 112 4.43 9.99 14.84
N LEU A 113 4.42 10.10 13.50
CA LEU A 113 5.65 9.99 12.72
C LEU A 113 6.56 11.22 12.90
N PRO A 114 7.87 11.04 13.08
CA PRO A 114 8.83 12.15 13.07
C PRO A 114 8.87 12.80 11.67
N MET A 115 9.24 14.07 11.60
CA MET A 115 9.43 14.76 10.33
C MET A 115 10.63 14.17 9.58
N THR A 116 10.36 13.55 8.46
CA THR A 116 11.34 12.87 7.61
C THR A 116 11.02 13.12 6.13
N MET A 117 11.95 12.75 5.27
CA MET A 117 11.71 12.76 3.81
C MET A 117 10.43 11.95 3.44
N ARG A 118 10.22 10.80 4.08
CA ARG A 118 9.03 9.97 3.82
C ARG A 118 7.75 10.70 4.23
N LYS A 119 7.76 11.37 5.40
CA LYS A 119 6.61 12.16 5.87
C LYS A 119 6.31 13.35 4.96
N ALA A 120 7.34 14.05 4.47
CA ALA A 120 7.16 15.15 3.50
C ALA A 120 6.49 14.67 2.21
N ILE A 121 6.96 13.53 1.65
CA ILE A 121 6.36 12.89 0.48
C ILE A 121 4.89 12.53 0.75
N GLY A 122 4.61 11.87 1.88
CA GLY A 122 3.25 11.47 2.25
C GLY A 122 2.30 12.64 2.43
N ARG A 123 2.73 13.71 3.10
CA ARG A 123 1.96 14.94 3.26
C ARG A 123 1.61 15.59 1.91
N ARG A 124 2.60 15.71 1.01
CA ARG A 124 2.33 16.24 -0.33
C ARG A 124 1.42 15.31 -1.14
N ALA A 125 1.63 14.00 -1.05
CA ALA A 125 0.81 13.02 -1.76
C ALA A 125 -0.66 13.08 -1.33
N LEU A 126 -0.94 13.25 -0.02
CA LEU A 126 -2.30 13.38 0.50
C LEU A 126 -3.04 14.63 0.02
N MET A 127 -2.35 15.65 -0.46
CA MET A 127 -3.01 16.78 -1.11
C MET A 127 -3.72 16.41 -2.42
N GLU A 128 -3.49 15.21 -2.96
CA GLU A 128 -4.18 14.69 -4.15
C GLU A 128 -5.56 14.09 -3.85
N VAL A 129 -5.86 13.84 -2.58
CA VAL A 129 -7.09 13.20 -2.10
C VAL A 129 -8.26 14.18 -2.02
N LYS A 130 -9.48 13.67 -2.07
CA LYS A 130 -10.73 14.38 -1.82
C LYS A 130 -11.52 13.68 -0.71
N GLU A 131 -12.48 14.38 -0.16
CA GLU A 131 -13.45 13.81 0.77
C GLU A 131 -14.20 12.63 0.12
N ASN A 132 -14.38 11.55 0.89
CA ASN A 132 -15.02 10.28 0.49
C ASN A 132 -14.25 9.45 -0.55
N ASP A 133 -13.00 9.80 -0.90
CA ASP A 133 -12.20 8.96 -1.78
C ASP A 133 -11.93 7.59 -1.15
N ILE A 134 -11.98 6.56 -1.99
CA ILE A 134 -11.51 5.21 -1.66
C ILE A 134 -10.06 5.10 -2.10
N LEU A 135 -9.20 4.83 -1.15
CA LEU A 135 -7.74 4.84 -1.30
C LEU A 135 -7.18 3.42 -1.29
N ASN A 136 -6.19 3.15 -2.13
CA ASN A 136 -5.29 2.02 -1.94
C ASN A 136 -3.91 2.53 -1.52
N VAL A 137 -3.26 1.84 -0.61
CA VAL A 137 -1.92 2.17 -0.11
C VAL A 137 -0.98 1.02 -0.38
N GLY A 138 -0.12 1.20 -1.39
CA GLY A 138 0.88 0.21 -1.79
C GLY A 138 2.12 0.21 -0.89
N THR A 139 2.93 -0.83 -1.05
CA THR A 139 4.15 -1.06 -0.26
C THR A 139 5.20 0.04 -0.43
N GLY A 140 6.11 0.16 0.55
CA GLY A 140 7.21 1.10 0.58
C GLY A 140 6.87 2.44 1.24
N ILE A 141 7.27 3.57 0.65
CA ILE A 141 7.01 4.90 1.24
C ILE A 141 5.51 5.13 1.52
N PRO A 142 4.58 4.83 0.59
CA PRO A 142 3.17 5.05 0.86
C PRO A 142 2.68 4.34 2.11
N ASN A 143 2.97 3.05 2.23
CA ASN A 143 2.51 2.25 3.37
C ASN A 143 3.05 2.74 4.72
N ASP A 144 4.28 3.23 4.73
CA ASP A 144 4.91 3.68 5.97
C ASP A 144 4.32 5.00 6.49
N VAL A 145 3.69 5.81 5.62
CA VAL A 145 3.34 7.20 6.00
C VAL A 145 1.89 7.62 5.72
N ILE A 146 1.22 7.10 4.68
CA ILE A 146 -0.11 7.59 4.28
C ILE A 146 -1.15 7.34 5.38
N GLY A 147 -1.27 6.10 5.86
CA GLY A 147 -2.21 5.75 6.92
C GLY A 147 -1.95 6.50 8.23
N PRO A 148 -0.71 6.50 8.76
CA PRO A 148 -0.36 7.30 9.92
C PRO A 148 -0.67 8.80 9.77
N ILE A 149 -0.34 9.43 8.63
CA ILE A 149 -0.63 10.87 8.42
C ILE A 149 -2.15 11.12 8.37
N ILE A 150 -2.94 10.26 7.72
CA ILE A 150 -4.40 10.34 7.72
C ILE A 150 -4.94 10.36 9.16
N ALA A 151 -4.40 9.49 10.02
CA ALA A 151 -4.78 9.43 11.43
C ALA A 151 -4.31 10.68 12.21
N GLU A 152 -3.06 11.12 12.01
CA GLU A 152 -2.49 12.34 12.61
C GLU A 152 -3.28 13.61 12.26
N GLU A 153 -3.80 13.69 11.04
CA GLU A 153 -4.59 14.83 10.55
C GLU A 153 -6.09 14.71 10.90
N GLY A 154 -6.51 13.61 11.55
CA GLY A 154 -7.90 13.38 11.91
C GLY A 154 -8.81 13.08 10.72
N MET A 155 -8.26 12.56 9.61
CA MET A 155 -8.97 12.29 8.35
C MET A 155 -9.56 10.88 8.25
N SER A 156 -9.47 10.05 9.28
CA SER A 156 -9.86 8.63 9.23
C SER A 156 -11.35 8.40 8.92
N GLN A 157 -12.19 9.41 9.07
CA GLN A 157 -13.62 9.37 8.72
C GLN A 157 -13.92 10.05 7.37
N ASP A 158 -12.98 10.81 6.83
CA ASP A 158 -13.18 11.59 5.61
C ASP A 158 -12.81 10.79 4.36
N VAL A 159 -12.05 9.69 4.51
CA VAL A 159 -11.60 8.81 3.41
C VAL A 159 -11.66 7.35 3.82
N THR A 160 -11.71 6.44 2.85
CA THR A 160 -11.66 5.00 3.09
C THR A 160 -10.33 4.42 2.61
N ILE A 161 -9.46 4.05 3.54
CA ILE A 161 -8.23 3.31 3.19
C ILE A 161 -8.58 1.86 2.90
N THR A 162 -8.00 1.29 1.84
CA THR A 162 -8.04 -0.15 1.55
C THR A 162 -6.62 -0.70 1.42
N VAL A 163 -6.45 -1.96 1.80
CA VAL A 163 -5.21 -2.71 1.58
C VAL A 163 -5.53 -3.96 0.76
N GLU A 164 -4.61 -4.36 -0.09
CA GLU A 164 -4.74 -5.48 -1.04
C GLU A 164 -5.22 -6.78 -0.40
N SER A 165 -4.84 -7.03 0.85
CA SER A 165 -5.24 -8.20 1.65
C SER A 165 -6.73 -8.27 2.03
N GLY A 166 -7.53 -7.28 1.61
CA GLY A 166 -8.98 -7.22 1.87
C GLY A 166 -9.39 -6.30 3.01
N ILE A 167 -8.49 -5.48 3.51
CA ILE A 167 -8.73 -4.60 4.66
C ILE A 167 -9.40 -3.30 4.20
N TYR A 168 -10.38 -2.85 5.00
CA TYR A 168 -11.05 -1.55 4.89
C TYR A 168 -10.92 -0.76 6.18
N GLY A 169 -10.46 0.49 6.04
CA GLY A 169 -10.25 1.42 7.14
C GLY A 169 -9.08 1.08 8.04
N GLY A 170 -8.97 1.82 9.14
CA GLY A 170 -7.88 1.66 10.09
C GLY A 170 -6.57 2.29 9.63
N VAL A 171 -5.49 1.96 10.32
CA VAL A 171 -4.13 2.43 10.06
C VAL A 171 -3.28 1.25 9.58
N PRO A 172 -2.89 1.20 8.28
CA PRO A 172 -2.04 0.14 7.75
C PRO A 172 -0.69 0.08 8.46
N MET A 173 -0.22 -1.14 8.69
CA MET A 173 1.09 -1.39 9.31
C MET A 173 2.19 -1.39 8.25
N GLY A 174 3.35 -0.87 8.64
CA GLY A 174 4.53 -0.79 7.78
C GLY A 174 5.53 -1.94 7.96
N GLY A 175 6.56 -1.94 7.12
CA GLY A 175 7.68 -2.87 7.23
C GLY A 175 7.27 -4.33 7.04
N ILE A 176 7.68 -5.19 7.99
CA ILE A 176 7.46 -6.64 7.92
C ILE A 176 6.00 -7.04 8.15
N ASP A 177 5.21 -6.18 8.77
CA ASP A 177 3.78 -6.40 9.03
C ASP A 177 2.89 -5.74 7.93
N PHE A 178 3.47 -5.41 6.78
CA PHE A 178 2.69 -4.95 5.62
C PHE A 178 1.56 -5.92 5.28
N GLY A 179 0.40 -5.36 4.97
CA GLY A 179 -0.79 -6.13 4.59
C GLY A 179 -1.85 -6.23 5.68
N ILE A 180 -1.54 -5.78 6.92
CA ILE A 180 -2.52 -5.69 8.01
C ILE A 180 -2.79 -4.24 8.40
N ALA A 181 -3.88 -3.99 9.12
CA ALA A 181 -4.19 -2.67 9.67
C ALA A 181 -4.74 -2.75 11.10
N LYS A 182 -4.33 -1.80 11.94
CA LYS A 182 -4.90 -1.57 13.26
C LYS A 182 -6.22 -0.84 13.11
N ASN A 183 -7.27 -1.27 13.85
CA ASN A 183 -8.57 -0.61 13.85
C ASN A 183 -9.36 -0.69 12.52
N ASN A 184 -9.10 -1.67 11.68
CA ASN A 184 -9.92 -1.91 10.49
C ASN A 184 -11.39 -2.14 10.86
N TYR A 185 -12.33 -1.82 9.97
CA TYR A 185 -13.77 -2.01 10.21
C TYR A 185 -14.43 -3.05 9.30
N ALA A 186 -13.71 -3.52 8.27
CA ALA A 186 -14.14 -4.65 7.45
C ALA A 186 -12.93 -5.42 6.91
N LEU A 187 -13.12 -6.72 6.75
CA LEU A 187 -12.18 -7.64 6.13
C LEU A 187 -12.92 -8.40 5.02
N LEU A 188 -12.46 -8.25 3.79
CA LEU A 188 -12.88 -9.05 2.65
C LEU A 188 -11.84 -10.13 2.38
N ARG A 189 -12.21 -11.11 1.57
CA ARG A 189 -11.23 -12.04 1.01
C ARG A 189 -10.37 -11.30 -0.02
N HIS A 190 -9.14 -11.78 -0.20
CA HIS A 190 -8.17 -11.21 -1.12
C HIS A 190 -8.68 -11.19 -2.57
N ASP A 191 -9.31 -12.28 -3.01
CA ASP A 191 -9.91 -12.39 -4.34
C ASP A 191 -11.09 -11.41 -4.54
N ASP A 192 -12.00 -11.25 -3.57
CA ASP A 192 -13.08 -10.26 -3.63
C ASP A 192 -12.53 -8.82 -3.66
N GLN A 193 -11.43 -8.55 -2.94
CA GLN A 193 -10.77 -7.25 -2.97
C GLN A 193 -10.20 -6.92 -4.35
N PHE A 194 -9.57 -7.90 -5.01
CA PHE A 194 -9.06 -7.69 -6.37
C PHE A 194 -10.17 -7.62 -7.42
N ASP A 195 -11.30 -8.28 -7.22
CA ASP A 195 -12.49 -8.08 -8.06
C ASP A 195 -12.99 -6.63 -7.97
N PHE A 196 -12.97 -6.04 -6.76
CA PHE A 196 -13.27 -4.61 -6.60
C PHE A 196 -12.24 -3.72 -7.32
N TYR A 197 -10.93 -3.97 -7.15
CA TYR A 197 -9.89 -3.18 -7.81
C TYR A 197 -9.95 -3.27 -9.34
N ASN A 198 -10.23 -4.45 -9.88
CA ASN A 198 -10.36 -4.67 -11.32
C ASN A 198 -11.70 -4.19 -11.90
N GLY A 199 -12.73 -4.08 -11.07
CA GLY A 199 -14.06 -3.61 -11.45
C GLY A 199 -14.23 -2.10 -11.29
N ALA A 200 -14.68 -1.65 -10.12
CA ALA A 200 -14.94 -0.24 -9.83
C ALA A 200 -13.66 0.59 -9.71
N GLY A 201 -12.57 -0.05 -9.27
CA GLY A 201 -11.29 0.59 -9.00
C GLY A 201 -11.33 1.47 -7.75
N VAL A 202 -10.17 2.08 -7.46
CA VAL A 202 -10.03 3.07 -6.38
C VAL A 202 -9.98 4.48 -6.94
N ASP A 203 -10.38 5.47 -6.12
CA ASP A 203 -10.30 6.87 -6.52
C ASP A 203 -8.83 7.32 -6.58
N VAL A 204 -8.03 6.99 -5.56
CA VAL A 204 -6.60 7.28 -5.53
C VAL A 204 -5.83 6.05 -5.07
N THR A 205 -4.76 5.70 -5.79
CA THR A 205 -3.77 4.72 -5.31
C THR A 205 -2.42 5.38 -5.09
N PHE A 206 -1.80 5.07 -3.95
CA PHE A 206 -0.45 5.51 -3.61
C PHE A 206 0.53 4.35 -3.83
N MET A 207 1.45 4.50 -4.76
CA MET A 207 2.37 3.44 -5.16
C MET A 207 3.83 3.85 -4.99
N GLY A 208 4.67 2.91 -4.58
CA GLY A 208 6.13 3.11 -4.62
C GLY A 208 6.65 3.11 -6.05
N ALA A 209 7.74 3.86 -6.31
CA ALA A 209 8.46 3.87 -7.57
C ALA A 209 9.96 3.75 -7.36
N GLY A 210 10.61 2.97 -8.22
CA GLY A 210 12.07 2.80 -8.24
C GLY A 210 12.75 3.69 -9.24
N GLU A 211 12.26 3.70 -10.49
CA GLU A 211 12.76 4.50 -11.61
C GLU A 211 11.59 5.09 -12.38
N ILE A 212 11.78 6.26 -13.00
CA ILE A 212 10.83 6.94 -13.87
C ILE A 212 11.55 7.39 -15.14
N ASP A 213 10.93 7.21 -16.30
CA ASP A 213 11.44 7.69 -17.57
C ASP A 213 10.76 8.99 -18.06
N ARG A 214 11.22 9.50 -19.17
CA ARG A 214 10.74 10.75 -19.80
C ARG A 214 9.26 10.71 -20.16
N VAL A 215 8.72 9.54 -20.52
CA VAL A 215 7.31 9.40 -20.90
C VAL A 215 6.41 9.09 -19.70
N GLY A 216 6.97 9.07 -18.49
CA GLY A 216 6.27 8.83 -17.24
C GLY A 216 6.00 7.34 -16.97
N SER A 217 6.70 6.43 -17.65
CA SER A 217 6.66 5.02 -17.28
C SER A 217 7.44 4.79 -15.97
N VAL A 218 7.06 3.77 -15.22
CA VAL A 218 7.62 3.47 -13.90
C VAL A 218 8.14 2.05 -13.84
N ASN A 219 9.30 1.88 -13.23
CA ASN A 219 9.80 0.60 -12.74
C ASN A 219 9.63 0.52 -11.22
N ALA A 220 8.88 -0.49 -10.75
CA ALA A 220 8.70 -0.79 -9.34
C ALA A 220 8.96 -2.27 -9.02
N THR A 221 9.30 -3.10 -10.01
CA THR A 221 9.28 -4.57 -9.89
C THR A 221 10.64 -5.23 -10.08
N LEU A 222 11.64 -4.50 -10.60
CA LEU A 222 13.00 -5.00 -10.76
C LEU A 222 14.00 -3.89 -10.45
N LEU A 223 14.63 -3.92 -9.28
CA LEU A 223 15.57 -2.90 -8.83
C LEU A 223 16.98 -3.48 -8.68
N GLY A 224 17.83 -3.20 -9.66
CA GLY A 224 19.14 -3.82 -9.78
C GLY A 224 19.01 -5.33 -10.06
N PRO A 225 19.76 -6.20 -9.37
CA PRO A 225 19.68 -7.65 -9.57
C PRO A 225 18.49 -8.30 -8.84
N ARG A 226 17.75 -7.54 -8.02
CA ARG A 226 16.71 -8.07 -7.15
C ARG A 226 15.32 -7.89 -7.76
N PRO A 227 14.65 -8.97 -8.18
CA PRO A 227 13.24 -8.90 -8.53
C PRO A 227 12.42 -8.74 -7.25
N THR A 228 11.65 -7.66 -7.14
CA THR A 228 10.70 -7.47 -6.05
C THR A 228 9.34 -8.12 -6.35
N GLY A 229 9.08 -8.35 -7.65
CA GLY A 229 7.81 -8.86 -8.14
C GLY A 229 6.76 -7.75 -8.33
N ALA A 230 5.69 -8.08 -9.04
CA ALA A 230 4.64 -7.13 -9.36
C ALA A 230 3.59 -7.02 -8.23
N GLY A 231 3.27 -8.13 -7.55
CA GLY A 231 2.13 -8.16 -6.62
C GLY A 231 0.88 -7.60 -7.27
N GLY A 232 0.11 -6.83 -6.52
CA GLY A 232 -1.09 -6.14 -7.00
C GLY A 232 -0.84 -4.88 -7.83
N PHE A 233 0.41 -4.43 -7.98
CA PHE A 233 0.76 -3.16 -8.63
C PHE A 233 0.13 -3.01 -10.02
N ILE A 234 0.21 -4.06 -10.85
CA ILE A 234 -0.27 -4.03 -12.24
C ILE A 234 -1.79 -3.90 -12.30
N ASP A 235 -2.51 -4.69 -11.51
CA ASP A 235 -3.97 -4.69 -11.48
C ASP A 235 -4.51 -3.35 -10.97
N ILE A 236 -3.96 -2.86 -9.86
CA ILE A 236 -4.43 -1.63 -9.21
C ILE A 236 -4.13 -0.41 -10.09
N THR A 237 -2.91 -0.28 -10.62
CA THR A 237 -2.55 0.86 -11.48
C THR A 237 -3.29 0.84 -12.82
N ALA A 238 -3.73 -0.34 -13.30
CA ALA A 238 -4.48 -0.43 -14.53
C ALA A 238 -5.87 0.24 -14.46
N ASN A 239 -6.51 0.29 -13.29
CA ASN A 239 -7.90 0.72 -13.12
C ASN A 239 -8.09 1.87 -12.11
N ALA A 240 -7.06 2.28 -11.35
CA ALA A 240 -7.16 3.44 -10.47
C ALA A 240 -7.46 4.71 -11.26
N LYS A 241 -8.36 5.56 -10.75
CA LYS A 241 -8.71 6.84 -11.39
C LYS A 241 -7.57 7.85 -11.30
N HIS A 242 -6.86 7.85 -10.17
CA HIS A 242 -5.67 8.67 -9.94
C HIS A 242 -4.55 7.81 -9.33
N ILE A 243 -3.39 7.84 -9.93
CA ILE A 243 -2.19 7.17 -9.43
C ILE A 243 -1.24 8.23 -8.88
N VAL A 244 -0.81 8.07 -7.63
CA VAL A 244 0.20 8.91 -6.99
C VAL A 244 1.43 8.06 -6.69
N PHE A 245 2.46 8.21 -7.51
CA PHE A 245 3.75 7.55 -7.27
C PHE A 245 4.55 8.33 -6.23
N CYS A 246 5.01 7.64 -5.18
CA CYS A 246 5.77 8.21 -4.06
C CYS A 246 7.17 7.62 -4.03
N MET A 247 8.19 8.46 -4.19
CA MET A 247 9.58 8.01 -4.16
C MET A 247 10.54 9.11 -3.71
N ALA A 248 11.70 8.74 -3.17
CA ALA A 248 12.80 9.69 -3.01
C ALA A 248 13.35 10.10 -4.39
N PHE A 249 13.72 11.37 -4.57
CA PHE A 249 14.22 11.89 -5.85
C PHE A 249 15.49 11.17 -6.30
N THR A 250 16.44 11.00 -5.37
CA THR A 250 17.63 10.18 -5.56
C THR A 250 17.65 9.04 -4.54
N GLY A 251 18.36 7.96 -4.84
CA GLY A 251 18.49 6.80 -3.95
C GLY A 251 19.87 6.70 -3.29
N LYS A 252 20.02 5.77 -2.35
CA LYS A 252 21.30 5.42 -1.70
C LYS A 252 22.02 6.60 -1.03
N GLY A 253 21.55 6.94 0.18
CA GLY A 253 22.27 7.85 1.07
C GLY A 253 21.79 9.30 1.04
N LEU A 254 20.62 9.59 0.45
CA LEU A 254 19.98 10.91 0.58
C LEU A 254 19.70 11.24 2.04
N ILE A 255 20.15 12.42 2.50
CA ILE A 255 19.92 12.94 3.86
C ILE A 255 19.34 14.33 3.75
N CYS A 256 18.20 14.57 4.39
CA CYS A 256 17.46 15.82 4.39
C CYS A 256 17.32 16.38 5.81
N SER A 257 17.22 17.70 5.94
CA SER A 257 16.76 18.41 7.14
C SER A 257 15.63 19.36 6.81
N TYR A 258 14.88 19.79 7.83
CA TYR A 258 13.67 20.59 7.71
C TYR A 258 13.75 21.76 8.70
N GLU A 259 14.30 22.89 8.27
CA GLU A 259 14.46 24.08 9.09
C GLU A 259 13.72 25.25 8.46
N GLY A 260 13.01 26.02 9.27
CA GLY A 260 12.25 27.18 8.79
C GLY A 260 11.19 26.83 7.74
N ASN A 261 10.57 25.64 7.86
CA ASN A 261 9.58 25.11 6.89
C ASN A 261 10.15 24.96 5.46
N LYS A 262 11.44 24.67 5.35
CA LYS A 262 12.14 24.46 4.08
C LYS A 262 12.82 23.09 4.09
N LEU A 263 12.99 22.54 2.91
CA LEU A 263 13.80 21.34 2.68
C LEU A 263 15.26 21.76 2.43
N ASN A 264 16.18 21.18 3.18
CA ASN A 264 17.62 21.27 2.92
C ASN A 264 18.17 19.88 2.62
N ILE A 265 18.90 19.74 1.52
CA ILE A 265 19.62 18.51 1.17
C ILE A 265 21.00 18.58 1.82
N LEU A 266 21.22 17.80 2.88
CA LEU A 266 22.50 17.72 3.59
C LEU A 266 23.49 16.82 2.87
N LYS A 267 22.96 15.76 2.23
CA LYS A 267 23.75 14.83 1.42
C LYS A 267 22.89 14.31 0.28
N GLU A 268 23.40 14.38 -0.93
CA GLU A 268 22.72 13.86 -2.10
C GLU A 268 22.83 12.33 -2.17
N GLY A 269 21.79 11.67 -2.68
CA GLY A 269 21.82 10.25 -3.00
C GLY A 269 22.67 9.96 -4.22
N THR A 270 23.31 8.81 -4.25
CA THR A 270 24.22 8.42 -5.35
C THR A 270 23.54 7.70 -6.51
N LEU A 271 22.25 7.32 -6.34
CA LEU A 271 21.49 6.60 -7.36
C LEU A 271 20.48 7.54 -8.03
N ILE A 272 20.68 7.81 -9.32
CA ILE A 272 19.73 8.51 -10.17
C ILE A 272 18.52 7.60 -10.41
N LYS A 273 17.32 8.18 -10.32
CA LYS A 273 16.05 7.45 -10.45
C LYS A 273 15.17 7.98 -11.60
N PHE A 274 15.47 9.17 -12.12
CA PHE A 274 14.89 9.70 -13.34
C PHE A 274 15.83 9.37 -14.50
N VAL A 275 15.50 8.29 -15.24
CA VAL A 275 16.43 7.64 -16.17
C VAL A 275 15.94 7.69 -17.61
N ASN A 276 16.86 7.63 -18.58
CA ASN A 276 16.50 7.57 -20.00
C ASN A 276 15.84 6.24 -20.37
N LYS A 277 16.23 5.16 -19.68
CA LYS A 277 15.73 3.81 -19.94
C LYS A 277 15.53 3.06 -18.64
N LEU A 278 14.29 2.65 -18.39
CA LEU A 278 13.94 1.80 -17.25
C LEU A 278 14.57 0.42 -17.37
N GLN A 279 14.97 -0.16 -16.25
CA GLN A 279 15.40 -1.55 -16.20
C GLN A 279 14.22 -2.49 -16.53
N GLN A 280 13.01 -2.16 -16.08
CA GLN A 280 11.78 -2.86 -16.41
C GLN A 280 10.60 -1.87 -16.39
N VAL A 281 9.61 -2.09 -17.25
CA VAL A 281 8.38 -1.29 -17.24
C VAL A 281 7.32 -2.02 -16.42
N SER A 282 6.95 -1.46 -15.26
CA SER A 282 5.85 -1.94 -14.40
C SER A 282 4.56 -1.17 -14.69
N TYR A 283 4.65 0.15 -14.88
CA TYR A 283 3.58 1.02 -15.36
C TYR A 283 4.03 1.70 -16.66
N ASN A 284 3.17 1.69 -17.68
CA ASN A 284 3.48 2.29 -18.98
C ASN A 284 2.79 3.65 -19.11
N GLY A 285 3.58 4.73 -19.17
CA GLY A 285 3.09 6.10 -19.26
C GLY A 285 2.30 6.40 -20.55
N ASP A 286 2.67 5.78 -21.69
CA ASP A 286 1.93 5.95 -22.95
C ASP A 286 0.52 5.35 -22.87
N ILE A 287 0.40 4.18 -22.24
CA ILE A 287 -0.90 3.55 -21.99
C ILE A 287 -1.73 4.40 -21.02
N GLY A 288 -1.10 4.91 -19.96
CA GLY A 288 -1.77 5.80 -19.00
C GLY A 288 -2.34 7.06 -19.68
N ARG A 289 -1.55 7.70 -20.54
CA ARG A 289 -2.00 8.85 -21.34
C ARG A 289 -3.15 8.49 -22.31
N ALA A 290 -3.02 7.37 -23.00
CA ALA A 290 -4.08 6.89 -23.92
C ALA A 290 -5.40 6.64 -23.19
N LYS A 291 -5.36 6.23 -21.92
CA LYS A 291 -6.52 6.05 -21.03
C LYS A 291 -6.98 7.33 -20.33
N ALA A 292 -6.28 8.45 -20.51
CA ALA A 292 -6.50 9.69 -19.78
C ALA A 292 -6.44 9.51 -18.25
N GLN A 293 -5.62 8.59 -17.76
CA GLN A 293 -5.39 8.41 -16.32
C GLN A 293 -4.70 9.64 -15.75
N ARG A 294 -5.16 10.09 -14.59
CA ARG A 294 -4.46 11.10 -13.82
C ARG A 294 -3.29 10.44 -13.09
N VAL A 295 -2.07 10.95 -13.28
CA VAL A 295 -0.86 10.42 -12.65
C VAL A 295 0.00 11.55 -12.13
N THR A 296 0.31 11.48 -10.84
CA THR A 296 1.18 12.42 -10.13
C THR A 296 2.38 11.66 -9.56
N TYR A 297 3.56 12.25 -9.66
CA TYR A 297 4.81 11.70 -9.13
C TYR A 297 5.32 12.64 -8.06
N VAL A 298 5.34 12.17 -6.81
CA VAL A 298 5.69 12.96 -5.64
C VAL A 298 7.02 12.50 -5.07
N THR A 299 7.96 13.44 -4.98
CA THR A 299 9.21 13.27 -4.25
C THR A 299 9.29 14.27 -3.10
N GLU A 300 10.30 14.18 -2.27
CA GLU A 300 10.51 15.14 -1.19
C GLU A 300 10.78 16.57 -1.69
N ARG A 301 11.24 16.73 -2.94
CA ARG A 301 11.71 18.01 -3.50
C ARG A 301 10.99 18.49 -4.75
N ALA A 302 10.30 17.60 -5.46
CA ALA A 302 9.67 17.91 -6.74
C ALA A 302 8.39 17.11 -6.93
N VAL A 303 7.40 17.68 -7.60
CA VAL A 303 6.20 17.01 -8.09
C VAL A 303 6.16 17.09 -9.60
N PHE A 304 5.85 15.96 -10.22
CA PHE A 304 5.63 15.90 -11.65
C PHE A 304 4.22 15.37 -11.92
N GLU A 305 3.69 15.71 -13.09
CA GLU A 305 2.44 15.17 -13.61
C GLU A 305 2.64 14.52 -14.96
N LEU A 306 1.91 13.45 -15.24
CA LEU A 306 1.81 12.86 -16.56
C LEU A 306 0.85 13.69 -17.40
N GLN A 307 1.37 14.44 -18.37
CA GLN A 307 0.58 15.23 -19.31
C GLN A 307 0.68 14.69 -20.72
N ARG A 308 0.00 15.34 -21.69
CA ARG A 308 -0.11 14.89 -23.07
C ARG A 308 1.25 14.53 -23.70
N ASP A 309 2.27 15.34 -23.45
CA ASP A 309 3.56 15.22 -24.10
C ASP A 309 4.64 14.52 -23.24
N GLY A 310 4.27 14.03 -22.06
CA GLY A 310 5.12 13.28 -21.14
C GLY A 310 5.15 13.84 -19.71
N LEU A 311 6.28 13.67 -19.05
CA LEU A 311 6.49 14.06 -17.66
C LEU A 311 6.75 15.59 -17.55
N VAL A 312 5.91 16.28 -16.77
CA VAL A 312 5.99 17.73 -16.56
C VAL A 312 6.25 18.04 -15.10
N LEU A 313 7.32 18.81 -14.81
CA LEU A 313 7.61 19.34 -13.48
C LEU A 313 6.62 20.45 -13.15
N THR A 314 5.85 20.31 -12.09
CA THR A 314 4.78 21.24 -11.68
C THR A 314 5.05 21.96 -10.36
N GLU A 315 5.83 21.33 -9.46
CA GLU A 315 6.17 21.93 -8.17
C GLU A 315 7.61 21.63 -7.75
N ILE A 316 8.20 22.55 -7.00
CA ILE A 316 9.49 22.37 -6.31
C ILE A 316 9.33 22.68 -4.82
N ALA A 317 10.06 21.97 -3.95
CA ALA A 317 10.01 22.27 -2.52
C ALA A 317 10.69 23.62 -2.19
N PRO A 318 10.21 24.32 -1.15
CA PRO A 318 10.88 25.54 -0.68
C PRO A 318 12.30 25.20 -0.21
N GLY A 319 13.29 25.97 -0.67
CA GLY A 319 14.71 25.79 -0.37
C GLY A 319 15.49 25.00 -1.42
N ILE A 320 14.85 24.47 -2.45
CA ILE A 320 15.47 23.67 -3.52
C ILE A 320 15.82 24.54 -4.74
N ASP A 321 17.05 24.40 -5.23
CA ASP A 321 17.49 24.97 -6.49
C ASP A 321 17.09 24.07 -7.67
N LEU A 322 16.40 24.65 -8.64
CA LEU A 322 15.86 23.93 -9.80
C LEU A 322 16.97 23.30 -10.65
N GLN A 323 18.07 24.03 -10.90
CA GLN A 323 19.10 23.54 -11.82
C GLN A 323 19.93 22.45 -11.18
N THR A 324 20.53 22.72 -10.04
CA THR A 324 21.54 21.85 -9.43
C THR A 324 20.96 20.69 -8.64
N GLN A 325 19.75 20.86 -8.08
CA GLN A 325 19.14 19.85 -7.20
C GLN A 325 17.97 19.08 -7.86
N ILE A 326 17.60 19.45 -9.10
CA ILE A 326 16.60 18.72 -9.89
C ILE A 326 17.15 18.37 -11.27
N LEU A 327 17.38 19.38 -12.15
CA LEU A 327 17.66 19.13 -13.55
C LEU A 327 19.00 18.40 -13.79
N ASP A 328 20.02 18.73 -13.03
CA ASP A 328 21.36 18.10 -13.14
C ASP A 328 21.40 16.68 -12.57
N LEU A 329 20.36 16.26 -11.82
CA LEU A 329 20.22 14.95 -11.20
C LEU A 329 19.24 14.02 -11.95
N MET A 330 18.88 14.39 -13.18
CA MET A 330 18.04 13.60 -14.08
C MET A 330 18.81 13.27 -15.35
N GLU A 331 18.67 12.06 -15.86
CA GLU A 331 19.31 11.67 -17.15
C GLU A 331 18.62 12.34 -18.37
N PHE A 332 17.45 12.95 -18.17
CA PHE A 332 16.73 13.69 -19.20
C PHE A 332 16.20 15.02 -18.67
N LYS A 333 15.94 15.96 -19.54
CA LYS A 333 15.28 17.21 -19.19
C LYS A 333 13.76 17.02 -19.25
N PRO A 334 13.04 17.17 -18.11
CA PRO A 334 11.58 17.13 -18.11
C PRO A 334 11.04 18.42 -18.76
N MET A 335 9.79 18.40 -19.18
CA MET A 335 9.07 19.63 -19.43
C MET A 335 8.85 20.37 -18.11
N ILE A 336 8.92 21.68 -18.14
CA ILE A 336 8.68 22.53 -16.96
C ILE A 336 7.36 23.26 -17.20
N SER A 337 6.45 23.15 -16.24
CA SER A 337 5.19 23.87 -16.29
C SER A 337 5.43 25.39 -16.39
N PRO A 338 4.76 26.11 -17.29
CA PRO A 338 4.81 27.58 -17.30
C PRO A 338 4.25 28.18 -16.00
N ALA A 339 3.45 27.40 -15.25
CA ALA A 339 2.93 27.73 -13.92
C ALA A 339 3.65 26.92 -12.82
N LEU A 340 4.98 26.70 -12.97
CA LEU A 340 5.78 26.04 -11.93
C LEU A 340 5.64 26.81 -10.61
N LYS A 341 5.27 26.09 -9.55
CA LYS A 341 5.05 26.67 -8.23
C LYS A 341 5.95 26.06 -7.17
N THR A 342 6.07 26.74 -6.05
CA THR A 342 6.68 26.19 -4.84
C THR A 342 5.63 25.40 -4.06
N MET A 343 5.98 24.22 -3.54
CA MET A 343 5.14 23.47 -2.62
C MET A 343 4.82 24.30 -1.38
N ASP A 344 3.65 24.10 -0.81
CA ASP A 344 3.23 24.80 0.40
C ASP A 344 4.17 24.52 1.58
N ALA A 345 4.72 25.59 2.16
CA ALA A 345 5.72 25.50 3.22
C ALA A 345 5.23 24.78 4.48
N PHE A 346 3.90 24.74 4.72
CA PHE A 346 3.33 24.04 5.87
C PHE A 346 3.59 22.53 5.84
N LEU A 347 3.78 21.92 4.65
CA LEU A 347 4.09 20.49 4.49
C LEU A 347 5.40 20.08 5.16
N PHE A 348 6.34 21.05 5.32
CA PHE A 348 7.69 20.83 5.81
C PHE A 348 7.87 21.20 7.29
N ARG A 349 6.81 21.63 7.98
CA ARG A 349 6.90 22.01 9.40
C ARG A 349 6.87 20.78 10.32
N GLU A 350 7.49 20.94 11.47
CA GLU A 350 7.36 19.97 12.57
C GLU A 350 5.93 19.95 13.14
N GLY A 351 5.61 18.85 13.79
CA GLY A 351 4.32 18.67 14.48
C GLY A 351 3.20 18.16 13.58
N THR A 352 2.03 17.97 14.22
CA THR A 352 0.79 17.47 13.60
C THR A 352 -0.39 17.81 14.52
N PRO A 353 -1.62 18.07 14.03
CA PRO A 353 -1.96 18.22 12.61
C PRO A 353 -1.37 19.48 11.99
N ILE A 354 -1.20 19.49 10.67
CA ILE A 354 -0.68 20.65 9.93
C ILE A 354 -1.73 21.33 9.04
N GLY A 355 -2.96 20.78 8.96
CA GLY A 355 -4.07 21.32 8.21
C GLY A 355 -4.29 20.69 6.84
N ILE A 356 -3.75 19.48 6.57
CA ILE A 356 -4.03 18.74 5.35
C ILE A 356 -5.52 18.39 5.26
N ARG A 357 -6.16 18.05 6.38
CA ARG A 357 -7.59 17.79 6.42
C ARG A 357 -8.41 18.96 5.88
N ASP A 358 -8.15 20.16 6.37
CA ASP A 358 -8.87 21.36 5.94
C ASP A 358 -8.65 21.64 4.46
N TYR A 359 -7.43 21.42 3.96
CA TYR A 359 -7.12 21.54 2.54
C TYR A 359 -7.96 20.54 1.71
N VAL A 360 -8.01 19.28 2.12
CA VAL A 360 -8.76 18.21 1.42
C VAL A 360 -10.26 18.48 1.41
N LEU A 361 -10.85 18.85 2.57
CA LEU A 361 -12.29 19.12 2.71
C LEU A 361 -12.75 20.39 1.98
N ASN A 362 -11.84 21.33 1.72
CA ASN A 362 -12.14 22.56 0.98
C ASN A 362 -11.77 22.50 -0.50
N LYS A 363 -11.17 21.39 -0.95
CA LYS A 363 -10.76 21.20 -2.33
C LYS A 363 -11.99 21.01 -3.23
N GLY A 364 -12.34 22.05 -3.95
CA GLY A 364 -13.48 22.04 -4.88
C GLY A 364 -14.73 22.78 -4.39
N LYS A 365 -14.65 23.44 -3.21
CA LYS A 365 -15.57 24.49 -2.79
C LYS A 365 -15.01 25.82 -3.29
#